data_b883fa15bfb596d7599026afb30a4628
#
_entry.id   b883fa15bfb596d7599026afb30a4628
#
_cell.length_a   1.000
_cell.length_b   1.000
_cell.length_c   1.000
_cell.angle_alpha   90.00
_cell.angle_beta   90.00
_cell.angle_gamma   90.00
#
_symmetry.space_group_name_H-M   'P 1'
#
loop_
_entity.id
_entity.type
_entity.pdbx_description
1 polymer ?
#
loop_
_entity_poly.entity_id
_entity_poly.type
_entity_poly.pdbx_seq_one_letter_code
_entity_poly.pdbx_strand_id
1 'polypeptide(L)'
;LRRFWHTDVPEADRRFLDAFRLSFLLRGINLVDLCALTKIEDDGRIYYHRAKTGGLLSVKVEPEAIDIINRYRGNNLLLNLTETTTYKYFFHRCAQRLKTLIPEPPFNELTYYWARHTWATVAASLDIPRETIAHGLGHRSEYNSVTDIYIKFDERKVDQANRTIIDHILNEEPETAT
;
A
#
# COMPACT_ATOMS: atom_id res chain seq x y z
N LEU A 1 0.80 -10.42 7.71
CA LEU A 1 0.06 -9.94 6.54
C LEU A 1 -0.61 -11.07 5.76
N ARG A 2 0.07 -12.21 5.54
CA ARG A 2 -0.47 -13.40 4.86
C ARG A 2 -1.84 -13.79 5.41
N ARG A 3 -2.01 -13.82 6.73
CA ARG A 3 -3.28 -14.12 7.38
C ARG A 3 -4.38 -13.14 6.95
N PHE A 4 -4.09 -11.83 6.86
CA PHE A 4 -5.02 -10.83 6.35
C PHE A 4 -5.37 -11.00 4.88
N TRP A 5 -4.45 -11.57 4.10
CA TRP A 5 -4.70 -11.81 2.68
C TRP A 5 -5.77 -12.85 2.45
N HIS A 6 -5.73 -13.92 3.25
CA HIS A 6 -6.64 -15.07 3.13
C HIS A 6 -7.83 -15.00 4.11
N THR A 7 -7.94 -13.94 4.93
CA THR A 7 -9.07 -13.78 5.84
C THR A 7 -10.34 -13.53 5.04
N ASP A 8 -11.33 -14.40 5.22
CA ASP A 8 -12.68 -14.14 4.75
C ASP A 8 -13.40 -13.21 5.73
N VAL A 9 -14.05 -12.19 5.19
CA VAL A 9 -14.74 -11.17 5.98
C VAL A 9 -16.13 -10.93 5.41
N PRO A 10 -17.10 -10.53 6.28
CA PRO A 10 -18.41 -10.12 5.81
C PRO A 10 -18.29 -9.03 4.73
N GLU A 11 -19.17 -9.06 3.73
CA GLU A 11 -19.16 -8.12 2.61
C GLU A 11 -19.14 -6.65 3.08
N ALA A 12 -19.86 -6.35 4.18
CA ALA A 12 -19.88 -5.02 4.78
C ALA A 12 -18.50 -4.52 5.27
N ASP A 13 -17.59 -5.43 5.59
CA ASP A 13 -16.25 -5.12 6.11
C ASP A 13 -15.16 -5.25 5.03
N ARG A 14 -15.45 -5.91 3.92
CA ARG A 14 -14.51 -6.16 2.82
C ARG A 14 -13.81 -4.90 2.33
N ARG A 15 -14.54 -3.79 2.17
CA ARG A 15 -13.97 -2.51 1.73
C ARG A 15 -12.85 -1.98 2.62
N PHE A 16 -12.90 -2.24 3.93
CA PHE A 16 -11.88 -1.79 4.87
C PHE A 16 -10.62 -2.65 4.80
N LEU A 17 -10.80 -3.96 4.64
CA LEU A 17 -9.70 -4.89 4.41
C LEU A 17 -9.04 -4.66 3.04
N ASP A 18 -9.83 -4.46 2.00
CA ASP A 18 -9.32 -4.21 0.65
C ASP A 18 -8.59 -2.87 0.55
N ALA A 19 -9.03 -1.83 1.28
CA ALA A 19 -8.27 -0.58 1.40
C ALA A 19 -6.89 -0.81 2.04
N PHE A 20 -6.80 -1.69 3.06
CA PHE A 20 -5.53 -2.07 3.67
C PHE A 20 -4.64 -2.88 2.70
N ARG A 21 -5.21 -3.85 1.99
CA ARG A 21 -4.52 -4.63 0.95
C ARG A 21 -3.99 -3.72 -0.16
N LEU A 22 -4.80 -2.77 -0.65
CA LEU A 22 -4.37 -1.77 -1.64
C LEU A 22 -3.22 -0.91 -1.12
N SER A 23 -3.27 -0.48 0.15
CA SER A 23 -2.14 0.25 0.72
C SER A 23 -0.84 -0.54 0.60
N PHE A 24 -0.87 -1.82 0.95
CA PHE A 24 0.30 -2.68 0.86
C PHE A 24 0.78 -2.85 -0.59
N LEU A 25 -0.12 -3.22 -1.51
CA LEU A 25 0.18 -3.43 -2.94
C LEU A 25 0.75 -2.17 -3.60
N LEU A 26 0.32 -1.00 -3.14
CA LEU A 26 0.79 0.30 -3.60
C LEU A 26 1.90 0.88 -2.69
N ARG A 27 2.79 0.01 -2.19
CA ARG A 27 4.01 0.37 -1.45
C ARG A 27 3.74 1.16 -0.16
N GLY A 28 2.67 0.83 0.55
CA GLY A 28 2.30 1.49 1.79
C GLY A 28 1.77 2.92 1.61
N ILE A 29 1.01 3.17 0.56
CA ILE A 29 0.33 4.46 0.36
C ILE A 29 -0.54 4.80 1.57
N ASN A 30 -0.52 6.05 2.03
CA ASN A 30 -1.39 6.47 3.12
C ASN A 30 -2.86 6.50 2.68
N LEU A 31 -3.77 6.26 3.61
CA LEU A 31 -5.20 6.20 3.30
C LEU A 31 -5.73 7.51 2.69
N VAL A 32 -5.21 8.67 3.12
CA VAL A 32 -5.58 9.97 2.56
C VAL A 32 -5.18 10.07 1.08
N ASP A 33 -3.98 9.61 0.75
CA ASP A 33 -3.49 9.61 -0.62
C ASP A 33 -4.25 8.58 -1.47
N LEU A 34 -4.51 7.39 -0.92
CA LEU A 34 -5.29 6.33 -1.57
C LEU A 34 -6.69 6.80 -1.95
N CYS A 35 -7.39 7.48 -1.03
CA CYS A 35 -8.74 8.00 -1.28
C CYS A 35 -8.77 9.18 -2.27
N ALA A 36 -7.63 9.80 -2.54
CA ALA A 36 -7.50 10.94 -3.46
C ALA A 36 -6.99 10.55 -4.85
N LEU A 37 -6.69 9.28 -5.10
CA LEU A 37 -6.23 8.82 -6.41
C LEU A 37 -7.29 9.08 -7.49
N THR A 38 -6.84 9.49 -8.68
CA THR A 38 -7.75 9.87 -9.77
C THR A 38 -7.82 8.84 -10.88
N LYS A 39 -6.68 8.30 -11.32
CA LYS A 39 -6.63 7.36 -12.45
C LYS A 39 -5.36 6.50 -12.44
N ILE A 40 -5.39 5.44 -13.22
CA ILE A 40 -4.21 4.73 -13.71
C ILE A 40 -3.91 5.31 -15.09
N GLU A 41 -2.67 5.71 -15.32
CA GLU A 41 -2.23 6.22 -16.62
C GLU A 41 -2.02 5.09 -17.63
N ASP A 42 -1.86 5.45 -18.92
CA ASP A 42 -1.71 4.49 -20.04
C ASP A 42 -0.46 3.60 -19.89
N ASP A 43 0.53 4.03 -19.13
CA ASP A 43 1.74 3.26 -18.80
C ASP A 43 1.55 2.26 -17.66
N GLY A 44 0.32 2.11 -17.16
CA GLY A 44 -0.02 1.20 -16.06
C GLY A 44 0.40 1.71 -14.67
N ARG A 45 0.67 3.00 -14.53
CA ARG A 45 1.14 3.61 -13.30
C ARG A 45 0.12 4.57 -12.70
N ILE A 46 0.20 4.76 -11.40
CA ILE A 46 -0.48 5.83 -10.67
C ILE A 46 0.56 6.87 -10.29
N TYR A 47 0.26 8.14 -10.62
CA TYR A 47 1.05 9.29 -10.22
C TYR A 47 0.25 10.13 -9.23
N TYR A 48 0.84 10.44 -8.09
CA TYR A 48 0.18 11.28 -7.08
C TYR A 48 1.18 12.09 -6.26
N HIS A 49 0.73 13.25 -5.79
CA HIS A 49 1.49 14.05 -4.83
C HIS A 49 1.15 13.60 -3.42
N ARG A 50 2.17 13.18 -2.67
CA ARG A 50 2.00 12.74 -1.28
C ARG A 50 1.50 13.90 -0.42
N ALA A 51 0.33 13.79 0.21
CA ALA A 51 -0.29 14.85 1.00
C ALA A 51 0.62 15.40 2.11
N LYS A 52 1.41 14.52 2.76
CA LYS A 52 2.30 14.93 3.86
C LYS A 52 3.52 15.75 3.41
N THR A 53 4.07 15.51 2.22
CA THR A 53 5.39 16.05 1.80
C THR A 53 5.37 16.80 0.48
N GLY A 54 4.26 16.72 -0.27
CA GLY A 54 4.13 17.29 -1.61
C GLY A 54 4.97 16.59 -2.70
N GLY A 55 5.75 15.57 -2.33
CA GLY A 55 6.59 14.85 -3.29
C GLY A 55 5.75 14.04 -4.28
N LEU A 56 6.11 14.11 -5.57
CA LEU A 56 5.52 13.26 -6.61
C LEU A 56 6.01 11.82 -6.45
N LEU A 57 5.07 10.88 -6.44
CA LEU A 57 5.33 9.45 -6.44
C LEU A 57 4.73 8.81 -7.67
N SER A 58 5.42 7.78 -8.17
CA SER A 58 5.00 6.96 -9.29
C SER A 58 4.96 5.50 -8.84
N VAL A 59 3.81 4.85 -8.92
CA VAL A 59 3.61 3.47 -8.51
C VAL A 59 3.09 2.64 -9.67
N LYS A 60 3.84 1.62 -10.06
CA LYS A 60 3.34 0.61 -11.00
C LYS A 60 2.22 -0.19 -10.33
N VAL A 61 1.10 -0.34 -11.04
CA VAL A 61 -0.06 -1.08 -10.53
C VAL A 61 0.07 -2.54 -10.91
N GLU A 62 0.23 -3.40 -9.91
CA GLU A 62 0.33 -4.83 -10.11
C GLU A 62 -1.08 -5.48 -10.28
N PRO A 63 -1.19 -6.66 -10.92
CA PRO A 63 -2.46 -7.30 -11.23
C PRO A 63 -3.40 -7.44 -10.03
N GLU A 64 -2.86 -7.81 -8.88
CA GLU A 64 -3.63 -8.00 -7.64
C GLU A 64 -4.29 -6.69 -7.15
N ALA A 65 -3.64 -5.55 -7.41
CA ALA A 65 -4.21 -4.25 -7.12
C ALA A 65 -5.33 -3.87 -8.11
N ILE A 66 -5.18 -4.26 -9.38
CA ILE A 66 -6.20 -4.02 -10.42
C ILE A 66 -7.52 -4.68 -10.04
N ASP A 67 -7.50 -5.92 -9.55
CA ASP A 67 -8.72 -6.65 -9.16
C ASP A 67 -9.49 -5.91 -8.05
N ILE A 68 -8.76 -5.40 -7.06
CA ILE A 68 -9.37 -4.62 -5.97
C ILE A 68 -9.86 -3.25 -6.50
N ILE A 69 -9.07 -2.56 -7.30
CA ILE A 69 -9.44 -1.27 -7.89
C ILE A 69 -10.72 -1.41 -8.71
N ASN A 70 -10.83 -2.45 -9.53
CA ASN A 70 -12.02 -2.69 -10.35
C ASN A 70 -13.29 -2.93 -9.52
N ARG A 71 -13.16 -3.55 -8.33
CA ARG A 71 -14.28 -3.75 -7.40
C ARG A 71 -14.82 -2.43 -6.82
N TYR A 72 -13.94 -1.46 -6.62
CA TYR A 72 -14.28 -0.17 -6.00
C TYR A 72 -14.11 1.01 -6.94
N ARG A 73 -14.24 0.81 -8.23
CA ARG A 73 -14.09 1.88 -9.22
C ARG A 73 -15.05 3.03 -8.93
N GLY A 74 -14.50 4.23 -8.84
CA GLY A 74 -15.24 5.46 -8.60
C GLY A 74 -15.65 6.18 -9.89
N ASN A 75 -16.49 7.18 -9.75
CA ASN A 75 -16.93 8.03 -10.85
C ASN A 75 -16.03 9.24 -11.07
N ASN A 76 -15.61 9.90 -9.97
CA ASN A 76 -14.77 11.10 -10.00
C ASN A 76 -13.34 10.83 -9.55
N LEU A 77 -13.16 9.81 -8.71
CA LEU A 77 -11.88 9.33 -8.21
C LEU A 77 -11.66 7.91 -8.71
N LEU A 78 -10.43 7.42 -8.62
CA LEU A 78 -10.10 6.04 -8.98
C LEU A 78 -10.93 5.05 -8.17
N LEU A 79 -11.18 5.36 -6.89
CA LEU A 79 -11.89 4.51 -5.94
C LEU A 79 -13.12 5.23 -5.35
N ASN A 80 -14.21 4.52 -5.19
CA ASN A 80 -15.46 5.03 -4.59
C ASN A 80 -15.49 4.97 -3.06
N LEU A 81 -14.36 4.78 -2.41
CA LEU A 81 -14.27 4.53 -0.96
C LEU A 81 -14.89 5.67 -0.11
N THR A 82 -14.86 6.90 -0.62
CA THR A 82 -15.35 8.10 0.05
C THR A 82 -16.46 8.83 -0.70
N GLU A 83 -16.99 8.29 -1.80
CA GLU A 83 -18.02 8.98 -2.60
C GLU A 83 -19.33 9.21 -1.82
N THR A 84 -19.70 8.29 -0.92
CA THR A 84 -20.92 8.36 -0.12
C THR A 84 -20.68 8.77 1.33
N THR A 85 -19.44 9.13 1.68
CA THR A 85 -19.04 9.46 3.05
C THR A 85 -17.85 10.40 3.08
N THR A 86 -17.53 10.95 4.25
CA THR A 86 -16.31 11.77 4.40
C THR A 86 -15.08 10.88 4.60
N TYR A 87 -13.91 11.37 4.14
CA TYR A 87 -12.63 10.72 4.44
C TYR A 87 -12.45 10.45 5.95
N LYS A 88 -12.78 11.42 6.80
CA LYS A 88 -12.66 11.29 8.26
C LYS A 88 -13.48 10.11 8.81
N TYR A 89 -14.71 9.97 8.35
CA TYR A 89 -15.57 8.84 8.75
C TYR A 89 -14.98 7.52 8.24
N PHE A 90 -14.59 7.45 6.97
CA PHE A 90 -14.00 6.24 6.39
C PHE A 90 -12.72 5.83 7.14
N PHE A 91 -11.83 6.79 7.44
CA PHE A 91 -10.61 6.55 8.21
C PHE A 91 -10.89 5.94 9.59
N HIS A 92 -11.84 6.52 10.33
CA HIS A 92 -12.22 5.99 11.65
C HIS A 92 -12.81 4.58 11.56
N ARG A 93 -13.65 4.31 10.56
CA ARG A 93 -14.21 2.97 10.33
C ARG A 93 -13.14 1.97 9.95
N CYS A 94 -12.19 2.32 9.09
CA CYS A 94 -11.03 1.47 8.79
C CYS A 94 -10.27 1.09 10.07
N ALA A 95 -9.95 2.07 10.91
CA ALA A 95 -9.21 1.84 12.15
C ALA A 95 -9.96 0.92 13.13
N GLN A 96 -11.29 1.07 13.24
CA GLN A 96 -12.12 0.22 14.09
C GLN A 96 -12.22 -1.20 13.53
N ARG A 97 -12.51 -1.34 12.21
CA ARG A 97 -12.78 -2.64 11.61
C ARG A 97 -11.52 -3.50 11.49
N LEU A 98 -10.38 -2.93 11.12
CA LEU A 98 -9.13 -3.68 11.06
C LEU A 98 -8.78 -4.38 12.38
N LYS A 99 -9.06 -3.75 13.51
CA LYS A 99 -8.84 -4.33 14.86
C LYS A 99 -9.75 -5.51 15.18
N THR A 100 -10.91 -5.59 14.56
CA THR A 100 -11.92 -6.63 14.81
C THR A 100 -11.86 -7.80 13.83
N LEU A 101 -11.14 -7.65 12.70
CA LEU A 101 -11.05 -8.69 11.67
C LEU A 101 -10.28 -9.92 12.15
N ILE A 102 -9.21 -9.70 12.91
CA ILE A 102 -8.46 -10.76 13.58
C ILE A 102 -8.27 -10.31 15.03
N PRO A 103 -9.04 -10.87 15.96
CA PRO A 103 -9.07 -10.39 17.35
C PRO A 103 -7.85 -10.77 18.19
N GLU A 104 -7.01 -11.69 17.70
CA GLU A 104 -5.84 -12.14 18.44
C GLU A 104 -4.68 -11.13 18.34
N PRO A 105 -3.88 -10.98 19.44
CA PRO A 105 -2.66 -10.19 19.38
C PRO A 105 -1.66 -10.73 18.33
N PRO A 106 -0.87 -9.87 17.70
CA PRO A 106 -0.88 -8.39 17.77
C PRO A 106 -1.91 -7.73 16.83
N PHE A 107 -2.75 -8.50 16.15
CA PHE A 107 -3.65 -8.00 15.09
C PHE A 107 -4.77 -7.12 15.63
N ASN A 108 -5.19 -7.30 16.87
CA ASN A 108 -6.17 -6.45 17.55
C ASN A 108 -5.69 -5.00 17.77
N GLU A 109 -4.41 -4.72 17.59
CA GLU A 109 -3.82 -3.37 17.64
C GLU A 109 -3.56 -2.77 16.27
N LEU A 110 -3.99 -3.46 15.21
CA LEU A 110 -3.71 -3.09 13.83
C LEU A 110 -4.24 -1.69 13.50
N THR A 111 -3.38 -0.90 12.89
CA THR A 111 -3.74 0.36 12.27
C THR A 111 -3.50 0.27 10.76
N TYR A 112 -4.13 1.16 10.00
CA TYR A 112 -3.90 1.24 8.56
C TYR A 112 -2.42 1.41 8.19
N TYR A 113 -1.63 2.06 9.06
CA TYR A 113 -0.21 2.31 8.86
C TYR A 113 0.65 1.03 8.86
N TRP A 114 0.14 -0.07 9.41
CA TRP A 114 0.83 -1.36 9.39
C TRP A 114 1.08 -1.90 7.97
N ALA A 115 0.23 -1.57 6.99
CA ALA A 115 0.47 -1.93 5.61
C ALA A 115 1.83 -1.40 5.12
N ARG A 116 2.13 -0.14 5.47
CA ARG A 116 3.41 0.49 5.13
C ARG A 116 4.59 -0.08 5.92
N HIS A 117 4.39 -0.30 7.23
CA HIS A 117 5.43 -0.94 8.05
C HIS A 117 5.75 -2.34 7.54
N THR A 118 4.73 -3.14 7.24
CA THR A 118 4.91 -4.49 6.72
C THR A 118 5.65 -4.48 5.39
N TRP A 119 5.28 -3.61 4.47
CA TRP A 119 5.99 -3.47 3.20
C TRP A 119 7.48 -3.21 3.43
N ALA A 120 7.82 -2.24 4.29
CA ALA A 120 9.20 -1.89 4.60
C ALA A 120 9.97 -3.03 5.31
N THR A 121 9.33 -3.72 6.26
CA THR A 121 9.93 -4.82 7.02
C THR A 121 10.20 -6.03 6.14
N VAL A 122 9.23 -6.41 5.29
CA VAL A 122 9.40 -7.49 4.32
C VAL A 122 10.48 -7.13 3.30
N ALA A 123 10.50 -5.90 2.80
CA ALA A 123 11.57 -5.45 1.92
C ALA A 123 12.96 -5.61 2.56
N ALA A 124 13.09 -5.23 3.83
CA ALA A 124 14.34 -5.37 4.57
C ALA A 124 14.72 -6.85 4.80
N SER A 125 13.75 -7.74 5.09
CA SER A 125 14.01 -9.17 5.27
C SER A 125 14.39 -9.90 3.96
N LEU A 126 14.07 -9.31 2.82
CA LEU A 126 14.45 -9.78 1.49
C LEU A 126 15.73 -9.12 0.96
N ASP A 127 16.51 -8.50 1.84
CA ASP A 127 17.78 -7.82 1.52
C ASP A 127 17.65 -6.73 0.43
N ILE A 128 16.46 -6.14 0.28
CA ILE A 128 16.26 -5.01 -0.63
C ILE A 128 17.03 -3.80 -0.10
N PRO A 129 17.85 -3.12 -0.93
CA PRO A 129 18.66 -2.00 -0.50
C PRO A 129 17.84 -0.89 0.18
N ARG A 130 18.34 -0.35 1.30
CA ARG A 130 17.67 0.70 2.07
C ARG A 130 17.29 1.91 1.24
N GLU A 131 18.12 2.28 0.28
CA GLU A 131 17.85 3.37 -0.65
C GLU A 131 16.60 3.08 -1.51
N THR A 132 16.47 1.86 -2.04
CA THR A 132 15.30 1.41 -2.79
C THR A 132 14.04 1.43 -1.91
N ILE A 133 14.15 0.97 -0.65
CA ILE A 133 13.05 1.01 0.32
C ILE A 133 12.64 2.46 0.59
N ALA A 134 13.60 3.34 0.90
CA ALA A 134 13.33 4.75 1.18
C ALA A 134 12.67 5.45 -0.01
N HIS A 135 13.17 5.21 -1.22
CA HIS A 135 12.59 5.76 -2.45
C HIS A 135 11.16 5.22 -2.68
N GLY A 136 10.95 3.92 -2.54
CA GLY A 136 9.64 3.28 -2.65
C GLY A 136 8.61 3.83 -1.66
N LEU A 137 9.05 4.20 -0.48
CA LEU A 137 8.22 4.85 0.55
C LEU A 137 8.06 6.37 0.34
N GLY A 138 8.71 6.96 -0.66
CA GLY A 138 8.69 8.40 -0.90
C GLY A 138 9.34 9.20 0.23
N HIS A 139 10.38 8.66 0.86
CA HIS A 139 11.24 9.42 1.74
C HIS A 139 12.19 10.24 0.88
N ARG A 140 12.31 11.53 1.17
CA ARG A 140 13.36 12.35 0.57
C ARG A 140 14.70 11.83 1.09
N SER A 141 15.66 11.63 0.21
CA SER A 141 17.04 11.43 0.61
C SER A 141 17.49 12.69 1.37
N GLU A 142 17.91 12.54 2.62
CA GLU A 142 18.53 13.62 3.39
C GLU A 142 19.94 13.96 2.87
N TYR A 143 20.45 13.13 2.00
CA TYR A 143 21.72 13.34 1.32
C TYR A 143 21.49 14.15 0.03
N ASN A 144 21.52 15.46 0.17
CA ASN A 144 21.81 16.38 -0.94
C ASN A 144 23.30 16.27 -1.28
N SER A 145 23.78 15.08 -1.61
CA SER A 145 25.13 14.96 -2.16
C SER A 145 25.11 15.55 -3.59
N VAL A 146 26.19 16.19 -3.97
CA VAL A 146 26.36 16.70 -5.35
C VAL A 146 26.11 15.56 -6.36
N THR A 147 26.40 14.32 -5.97
CA THR A 147 26.18 13.10 -6.75
C THR A 147 24.69 12.80 -7.01
N ASP A 148 23.79 13.08 -6.04
CA ASP A 148 22.35 12.82 -6.19
C ASP A 148 21.68 13.73 -7.24
N ILE A 149 22.30 14.87 -7.54
CA ILE A 149 21.85 15.78 -8.62
C ILE A 149 22.04 15.14 -9.98
N TYR A 150 23.04 14.28 -10.12
CA TYR A 150 23.41 13.63 -11.40
C TYR A 150 22.85 12.23 -11.57
N ILE A 151 22.42 11.56 -10.49
CA ILE A 151 21.89 10.19 -10.53
C ILE A 151 20.39 10.22 -10.39
N LYS A 152 19.67 10.13 -11.50
CA LYS A 152 18.23 9.89 -11.49
C LYS A 152 17.97 8.45 -11.00
N PHE A 153 17.21 8.32 -9.92
CA PHE A 153 16.85 7.01 -9.40
C PHE A 153 16.04 6.19 -10.42
N ASP A 154 16.40 4.94 -10.60
CA ASP A 154 15.71 4.04 -11.52
C ASP A 154 14.48 3.43 -10.86
N GLU A 155 13.29 3.93 -11.21
CA GLU A 155 12.00 3.45 -10.70
C GLU A 155 11.78 1.94 -10.93
N ARG A 156 12.42 1.35 -11.93
CA ARG A 156 12.33 -0.10 -12.18
C ARG A 156 12.85 -0.93 -11.02
N LYS A 157 13.83 -0.42 -10.25
CA LYS A 157 14.32 -1.08 -9.03
C LYS A 157 13.23 -1.18 -7.96
N VAL A 158 12.45 -0.12 -7.81
CA VAL A 158 11.32 -0.11 -6.85
C VAL A 158 10.19 -1.01 -7.33
N ASP A 159 9.89 -1.02 -8.63
CA ASP A 159 8.87 -1.87 -9.20
C ASP A 159 9.22 -3.36 -9.01
N GLN A 160 10.48 -3.72 -9.28
CA GLN A 160 10.98 -5.08 -9.05
C GLN A 160 10.92 -5.45 -7.56
N ALA A 161 11.34 -4.55 -6.69
CA ALA A 161 11.26 -4.74 -5.24
C ALA A 161 9.81 -4.96 -4.80
N ASN A 162 8.86 -4.13 -5.29
CA ASN A 162 7.45 -4.28 -4.96
C ASN A 162 6.91 -5.64 -5.43
N ARG A 163 7.25 -6.08 -6.65
CA ARG A 163 6.84 -7.40 -7.16
C ARG A 163 7.37 -8.53 -6.29
N THR A 164 8.66 -8.49 -5.94
CA THR A 164 9.30 -9.49 -5.07
C THR A 164 8.63 -9.57 -3.70
N ILE A 165 8.28 -8.42 -3.10
CA ILE A 165 7.58 -8.34 -1.82
C ILE A 165 6.17 -8.93 -1.91
N ILE A 166 5.44 -8.62 -2.98
CA ILE A 166 4.08 -9.16 -3.21
C ILE A 166 4.15 -10.67 -3.38
N ASP A 167 5.06 -11.18 -4.21
CA ASP A 167 5.23 -12.61 -4.44
C ASP A 167 5.59 -13.36 -3.15
N HIS A 168 6.48 -12.81 -2.34
CA HIS A 168 6.84 -13.38 -1.04
C HIS A 168 5.63 -13.50 -0.09
N ILE A 169 4.73 -12.50 -0.09
CA ILE A 169 3.55 -12.54 0.78
C ILE A 169 2.47 -13.46 0.25
N LEU A 170 2.29 -13.55 -1.08
CA LEU A 170 1.16 -14.26 -1.67
C LEU A 170 1.46 -15.74 -1.97
N ASN A 171 2.71 -16.07 -2.36
CA ASN A 171 3.05 -17.39 -2.89
C ASN A 171 3.70 -18.32 -1.86
N GLU A 172 4.18 -17.82 -0.72
CA GLU A 172 4.67 -18.71 0.34
C GLU A 172 3.50 -19.26 1.17
N GLU A 173 3.45 -20.57 1.33
CA GLU A 173 2.49 -21.23 2.21
C GLU A 173 2.62 -20.70 3.65
N PRO A 174 1.49 -20.56 4.40
CA PRO A 174 1.57 -20.17 5.80
C PRO A 174 2.40 -21.22 6.53
N GLU A 175 3.47 -20.78 7.22
CA GLU A 175 4.19 -21.65 8.16
C GLU A 175 3.17 -22.32 9.07
N THR A 176 3.04 -23.64 8.94
CA THR A 176 2.27 -24.45 9.88
C THR A 176 2.95 -24.27 11.24
N ALA A 177 2.28 -23.56 12.13
CA ALA A 177 2.71 -23.43 13.51
C ALA A 177 2.85 -24.85 14.10
N THR A 178 4.09 -25.26 14.31
CA THR A 178 4.46 -26.47 15.04
C THR A 178 4.33 -26.20 16.53
#